data_36b494c8ff3acf8ae10f5cca91d96265
#
_entry.id   36b494c8ff3acf8ae10f5cca91d96265
#
_cell.length_a   1.000
_cell.length_b   1.000
_cell.length_c   1.000
_cell.angle_alpha   90.00
_cell.angle_beta   90.00
_cell.angle_gamma   90.00
#
_symmetry.space_group_name_H-M   'P 1'
#
loop_
_entity.id
_entity.type
_entity.pdbx_description
1 polymer ?
#
loop_
_entity_poly.entity_id
_entity_poly.type
_entity_poly.pdbx_seq_one_letter_code
_entity_poly.pdbx_strand_id
1 'polypeptide(L)'
;MFVGNEYLIFKISYLSIVISIILSIITIFMSSKKGAKIASKTSPMVLIRGNDDIKVNSKKLKTPKYINKLFGIGGVVSYKNIKRNKKKYRTTIVSIVMSVSVYIALSYFVNTAFDVVKMEKGDYTYNLVYTSYTTDYNLNYNNVLNFSKHDTVKKYSIVRMSTITGNFKASKDFKKYNAYTSEEEPILNSVTLISVGKEEYLRYISKLGLNYNNVKDKGILIDNDIGYDNEKKLDVSYNMTDNKKGDIINFTSMKGDKTFDMELASVTNIRPFGYENNYGSLVMVVSDEYMEKLDKLESVSLYVESTDPDKLQSDIDKMCKDTEGCYVNNVDAIFKQMKSIYTVIAIFLYGFIIVISLIGITNIFNTITTNMTLRKREFATLKSIGMTSKEFNRMIFLESFFYIFKSLLIGIPIGVLLSYLIFKGFTNQVLFSYKVPFKGIIVSIAVVCLLIVWLNNYSSKKANKGNVIETIRNENI
;
A
#
# COMPACT_ATOMS: atom_id res chain seq x y z
N MET A 1 -9.52 15.88 -10.56
CA MET A 1 -10.29 17.12 -10.38
C MET A 1 -10.68 17.24 -8.91
N PHE A 2 -9.83 17.83 -8.10
CA PHE A 2 -10.16 18.21 -6.72
C PHE A 2 -9.93 19.73 -6.62
N VAL A 3 -10.98 20.47 -6.96
CA VAL A 3 -11.03 21.90 -6.73
C VAL A 3 -11.71 22.09 -5.38
N GLY A 4 -11.02 22.69 -4.43
CA GLY A 4 -11.61 23.14 -3.18
C GLY A 4 -10.60 23.13 -2.05
N ASN A 5 -10.27 24.31 -1.53
CA ASN A 5 -9.66 24.51 -0.23
C ASN A 5 -10.62 24.07 0.90
N GLU A 6 -11.07 22.83 0.88
CA GLU A 6 -11.83 22.26 1.98
C GLU A 6 -10.84 21.74 3.02
N TYR A 7 -10.61 22.55 4.03
CA TYR A 7 -9.94 22.08 5.24
C TYR A 7 -10.72 20.91 5.82
N LEU A 8 -10.02 19.82 6.17
CA LEU A 8 -10.60 18.72 6.93
C LEU A 8 -11.12 19.27 8.27
N ILE A 9 -12.42 19.55 8.35
CA ILE A 9 -13.05 20.01 9.57
C ILE A 9 -13.35 18.78 10.42
N PHE A 10 -12.76 18.72 11.63
CA PHE A 10 -13.08 17.69 12.59
C PHE A 10 -14.55 17.79 13.00
N LYS A 11 -15.38 16.85 12.54
CA LYS A 11 -16.81 16.81 12.84
C LYS A 11 -17.11 15.59 13.72
N ILE A 12 -17.54 15.84 14.96
CA ILE A 12 -17.94 14.77 15.86
C ILE A 12 -19.26 14.19 15.39
N SER A 13 -19.28 12.92 15.04
CA SER A 13 -20.50 12.20 14.69
C SER A 13 -21.15 11.65 15.96
N TYR A 14 -22.12 12.37 16.50
CA TYR A 14 -22.90 11.93 17.67
C TYR A 14 -23.59 10.57 17.44
N LEU A 15 -24.05 10.31 16.21
CA LEU A 15 -24.65 9.03 15.84
C LEU A 15 -23.67 7.87 16.01
N SER A 16 -22.41 8.03 15.58
CA SER A 16 -21.37 7.01 15.73
C SER A 16 -21.06 6.73 17.21
N ILE A 17 -21.06 7.77 18.05
CA ILE A 17 -20.86 7.62 19.50
C ILE A 17 -22.01 6.83 20.12
N VAL A 18 -23.26 7.19 19.83
CA VAL A 18 -24.44 6.50 20.34
C VAL A 18 -24.46 5.03 19.90
N ILE A 19 -24.20 4.74 18.63
CA ILE A 19 -24.11 3.37 18.12
C ILE A 19 -23.01 2.59 18.86
N SER A 20 -21.83 3.19 19.06
CA SER A 20 -20.72 2.55 19.78
C SER A 20 -21.08 2.22 21.23
N ILE A 21 -21.76 3.13 21.92
CA ILE A 21 -22.25 2.92 23.30
C ILE A 21 -23.27 1.77 23.34
N ILE A 22 -24.25 1.75 22.44
CA ILE A 22 -25.26 0.70 22.37
C ILE A 22 -24.62 -0.66 22.10
N LEU A 23 -23.70 -0.75 21.11
CA LEU A 23 -22.97 -1.98 20.81
C LEU A 23 -22.14 -2.46 22.00
N SER A 24 -21.49 -1.54 22.73
CA SER A 24 -20.73 -1.86 23.93
C SER A 24 -21.63 -2.44 25.03
N ILE A 25 -22.77 -1.82 25.31
CA ILE A 25 -23.76 -2.32 26.29
C ILE A 25 -24.27 -3.70 25.89
N ILE A 26 -24.64 -3.91 24.62
CA ILE A 26 -25.10 -5.22 24.12
C ILE A 26 -24.01 -6.27 24.31
N THR A 27 -22.76 -5.95 23.98
CA THR A 27 -21.61 -6.87 24.09
C THR A 27 -21.37 -7.26 25.56
N ILE A 28 -21.39 -6.29 26.49
CA ILE A 28 -21.23 -6.52 27.93
C ILE A 28 -22.37 -7.40 28.44
N PHE A 29 -23.61 -7.08 28.08
CA PHE A 29 -24.80 -7.83 28.49
C PHE A 29 -24.75 -9.29 27.99
N MET A 30 -24.42 -9.52 26.74
CA MET A 30 -24.28 -10.86 26.17
C MET A 30 -23.14 -11.66 26.81
N SER A 31 -22.02 -11.01 27.12
CA SER A 31 -20.87 -11.61 27.79
C SER A 31 -21.19 -12.00 29.24
N SER A 32 -21.79 -11.10 30.01
CA SER A 32 -22.15 -11.33 31.42
C SER A 32 -23.28 -12.36 31.57
N LYS A 33 -24.28 -12.38 30.69
CA LYS A 33 -25.37 -13.37 30.67
C LYS A 33 -24.85 -14.81 30.60
N LYS A 34 -23.78 -15.07 29.85
CA LYS A 34 -23.17 -16.39 29.76
C LYS A 34 -22.49 -16.80 31.08
N GLY A 35 -21.79 -15.90 31.73
CA GLY A 35 -21.18 -16.10 33.05
C GLY A 35 -22.24 -16.34 34.14
N ALA A 36 -23.25 -15.48 34.21
CA ALA A 36 -24.36 -15.59 35.14
C ALA A 36 -25.14 -16.93 34.98
N LYS A 37 -25.38 -17.36 33.73
CA LYS A 37 -26.04 -18.65 33.46
C LYS A 37 -25.21 -19.85 33.92
N ILE A 38 -23.91 -19.79 33.84
CA ILE A 38 -23.01 -20.85 34.39
C ILE A 38 -23.05 -20.83 35.89
N ALA A 39 -22.93 -19.66 36.52
CA ALA A 39 -22.96 -19.51 37.97
C ALA A 39 -24.27 -19.98 38.58
N SER A 40 -25.44 -19.65 37.96
CA SER A 40 -26.77 -20.06 38.45
C SER A 40 -27.04 -21.55 38.29
N LYS A 41 -26.33 -22.24 37.40
CA LYS A 41 -26.50 -23.72 37.20
C LYS A 41 -25.52 -24.54 38.03
N THR A 42 -24.57 -23.94 38.68
CA THR A 42 -23.54 -24.65 39.46
C THR A 42 -24.02 -24.73 40.94
N SER A 43 -24.10 -25.93 41.49
CA SER A 43 -24.57 -26.10 42.88
C SER A 43 -23.56 -25.45 43.84
N PRO A 44 -24.04 -24.81 44.95
CA PRO A 44 -23.15 -24.14 45.92
C PRO A 44 -22.08 -25.06 46.48
N MET A 45 -22.38 -26.33 46.64
CA MET A 45 -21.49 -27.34 47.15
C MET A 45 -20.28 -27.64 46.23
N VAL A 46 -20.50 -27.58 44.90
CA VAL A 46 -19.42 -27.74 43.91
C VAL A 46 -18.54 -26.51 43.88
N LEU A 47 -19.10 -25.30 44.09
CA LEU A 47 -18.36 -24.05 44.19
C LEU A 47 -17.44 -24.00 45.44
N ILE A 48 -17.95 -24.49 46.58
CA ILE A 48 -17.19 -24.55 47.86
C ILE A 48 -16.11 -25.63 47.82
N ARG A 49 -16.38 -26.77 47.22
CA ARG A 49 -15.37 -27.87 47.12
C ARG A 49 -14.27 -27.61 46.08
N GLY A 50 -14.39 -26.61 45.24
CA GLY A 50 -13.35 -26.27 44.26
C GLY A 50 -13.01 -27.38 43.26
N ASN A 51 -13.73 -28.47 43.25
CA ASN A 51 -13.46 -29.65 42.43
C ASN A 51 -14.13 -29.56 41.05
N ASP A 52 -13.72 -28.62 40.23
CA ASP A 52 -13.83 -28.80 38.79
C ASP A 52 -12.70 -29.74 38.32
N ASP A 53 -12.82 -31.01 38.69
CA ASP A 53 -12.01 -32.04 38.07
C ASP A 53 -12.27 -32.08 36.58
N ILE A 54 -11.36 -31.45 35.84
CA ILE A 54 -11.37 -31.52 34.38
C ILE A 54 -11.18 -32.97 34.01
N LYS A 55 -12.28 -33.71 33.74
CA LYS A 55 -12.25 -35.09 33.25
C LYS A 55 -11.49 -35.15 31.93
N VAL A 56 -10.19 -35.35 31.99
CA VAL A 56 -9.32 -35.46 30.82
C VAL A 56 -9.06 -36.92 30.52
N ASN A 57 -9.48 -37.36 29.35
CA ASN A 57 -9.18 -38.69 28.88
C ASN A 57 -7.67 -38.84 28.65
N SER A 58 -6.99 -39.64 29.50
CA SER A 58 -5.55 -39.77 29.50
C SER A 58 -4.94 -40.24 28.16
N LYS A 59 -5.73 -40.99 27.36
CA LYS A 59 -5.34 -41.42 26.00
C LYS A 59 -5.15 -40.26 25.01
N LYS A 60 -5.75 -39.07 25.24
CA LYS A 60 -5.62 -37.89 24.37
C LYS A 60 -4.41 -37.01 24.68
N LEU A 61 -3.62 -37.29 25.72
CA LEU A 61 -2.50 -36.47 26.16
C LEU A 61 -1.11 -36.98 25.65
N LYS A 62 -1.10 -37.67 24.51
CA LYS A 62 0.20 -38.05 23.89
C LYS A 62 1.01 -36.82 23.49
N THR A 63 2.28 -36.80 23.90
CA THR A 63 3.26 -35.77 23.59
C THR A 63 4.13 -36.24 22.43
N PRO A 64 4.38 -35.45 21.40
CA PRO A 64 5.31 -35.78 20.33
C PRO A 64 6.74 -35.99 20.89
N LYS A 65 7.45 -36.99 20.39
CA LYS A 65 8.81 -37.35 20.86
C LYS A 65 9.81 -36.20 20.73
N TYR A 66 9.67 -35.37 19.71
CA TYR A 66 10.57 -34.21 19.49
C TYR A 66 10.46 -33.16 20.61
N ILE A 67 9.30 -32.98 21.25
CA ILE A 67 9.12 -32.01 22.34
C ILE A 67 9.99 -32.42 23.54
N ASN A 68 10.05 -33.73 23.87
CA ASN A 68 10.91 -34.22 24.96
C ASN A 68 12.38 -34.03 24.58
N LYS A 69 12.77 -34.33 23.34
CA LYS A 69 14.15 -34.20 22.88
C LYS A 69 14.68 -32.77 22.89
N LEU A 70 13.86 -31.80 22.49
CA LEU A 70 14.24 -30.37 22.35
C LEU A 70 14.08 -29.57 23.66
N PHE A 71 13.04 -29.86 24.45
CA PHE A 71 12.65 -29.02 25.59
C PHE A 71 12.67 -29.74 26.92
N GLY A 72 12.97 -31.04 26.94
CA GLY A 72 13.05 -31.89 28.16
C GLY A 72 11.70 -32.05 28.86
N ILE A 73 11.74 -32.43 30.14
CA ILE A 73 10.56 -32.69 30.97
C ILE A 73 9.69 -31.45 31.13
N GLY A 74 10.29 -30.26 31.29
CA GLY A 74 9.55 -28.98 31.36
C GLY A 74 8.69 -28.71 30.12
N GLY A 75 9.20 -29.03 28.92
CA GLY A 75 8.46 -28.93 27.67
C GLY A 75 7.29 -29.91 27.58
N VAL A 76 7.48 -31.14 28.03
CA VAL A 76 6.41 -32.17 28.06
C VAL A 76 5.28 -31.75 28.98
N VAL A 77 5.60 -31.27 30.18
CA VAL A 77 4.60 -30.78 31.15
C VAL A 77 3.84 -29.57 30.58
N SER A 78 4.56 -28.57 30.04
CA SER A 78 3.95 -27.37 29.43
C SER A 78 3.01 -27.72 28.27
N TYR A 79 3.42 -28.61 27.38
CA TYR A 79 2.61 -29.06 26.26
C TYR A 79 1.34 -29.79 26.70
N LYS A 80 1.45 -30.69 27.69
CA LYS A 80 0.30 -31.41 28.30
C LYS A 80 -0.68 -30.43 28.95
N ASN A 81 -0.17 -29.39 29.61
CA ASN A 81 -0.98 -28.35 30.26
C ASN A 81 -1.80 -27.59 29.25
N ILE A 82 -1.22 -27.16 28.12
CA ILE A 82 -1.95 -26.49 27.05
C ILE A 82 -3.03 -27.40 26.47
N LYS A 83 -2.71 -28.68 26.27
CA LYS A 83 -3.68 -29.65 25.76
C LYS A 83 -4.84 -29.90 26.73
N ARG A 84 -4.55 -29.91 28.06
CA ARG A 84 -5.57 -30.04 29.11
C ARG A 84 -6.50 -28.84 29.14
N ASN A 85 -5.97 -27.64 29.02
CA ASN A 85 -6.71 -26.38 29.16
C ASN A 85 -7.04 -25.68 27.81
N LYS A 86 -7.28 -26.43 26.74
CA LYS A 86 -7.48 -25.90 25.38
C LYS A 86 -8.48 -24.75 25.28
N LYS A 87 -9.59 -24.79 26.02
CA LYS A 87 -10.63 -23.75 25.95
C LYS A 87 -10.12 -22.38 26.42
N LYS A 88 -9.31 -22.34 27.47
CA LYS A 88 -8.70 -21.10 28.00
C LYS A 88 -7.69 -20.49 27.03
N TYR A 89 -6.77 -21.33 26.50
CA TYR A 89 -5.75 -20.85 25.56
C TYR A 89 -6.31 -20.47 24.20
N ARG A 90 -7.47 -20.99 23.80
CA ARG A 90 -8.09 -20.67 22.50
C ARG A 90 -8.37 -19.18 22.34
N THR A 91 -8.91 -18.53 23.36
CA THR A 91 -9.22 -17.08 23.30
C THR A 91 -7.94 -16.27 23.11
N THR A 92 -6.88 -16.60 23.87
CA THR A 92 -5.59 -15.92 23.73
C THR A 92 -4.95 -16.16 22.36
N ILE A 93 -4.97 -17.41 21.88
CA ILE A 93 -4.46 -17.75 20.53
C ILE A 93 -5.19 -16.95 19.47
N VAL A 94 -6.53 -16.92 19.49
CA VAL A 94 -7.34 -16.17 18.52
C VAL A 94 -7.03 -14.68 18.58
N SER A 95 -6.88 -14.11 19.80
CA SER A 95 -6.55 -12.71 19.97
C SER A 95 -5.18 -12.34 19.36
N ILE A 96 -4.15 -13.17 19.59
CA ILE A 96 -2.82 -12.95 19.01
C ILE A 96 -2.85 -13.14 17.49
N VAL A 97 -3.54 -14.17 16.99
CA VAL A 97 -3.72 -14.41 15.56
C VAL A 97 -4.35 -13.19 14.89
N MET A 98 -5.43 -12.64 15.46
CA MET A 98 -6.08 -11.44 14.94
C MET A 98 -5.14 -10.24 14.96
N SER A 99 -4.44 -9.98 16.09
CA SER A 99 -3.51 -8.86 16.19
C SER A 99 -2.38 -8.95 15.15
N VAL A 100 -1.77 -10.12 14.99
CA VAL A 100 -0.68 -10.35 14.02
C VAL A 100 -1.18 -10.24 12.59
N SER A 101 -2.32 -10.86 12.27
CA SER A 101 -2.89 -10.84 10.91
C SER A 101 -3.28 -9.44 10.47
N VAL A 102 -3.97 -8.70 11.34
CA VAL A 102 -4.39 -7.32 11.06
C VAL A 102 -3.18 -6.40 10.94
N TYR A 103 -2.18 -6.56 11.82
CA TYR A 103 -0.94 -5.78 11.73
C TYR A 103 -0.24 -5.98 10.37
N ILE A 104 -0.05 -7.23 9.95
CA ILE A 104 0.61 -7.55 8.67
C ILE A 104 -0.20 -6.95 7.49
N ALA A 105 -1.52 -7.11 7.51
CA ALA A 105 -2.41 -6.61 6.46
C ALA A 105 -2.40 -5.08 6.36
N LEU A 106 -2.61 -4.37 7.49
CA LEU A 106 -2.67 -2.91 7.51
C LEU A 106 -1.29 -2.28 7.25
N SER A 107 -0.22 -2.87 7.78
CA SER A 107 1.16 -2.45 7.48
C SER A 107 1.48 -2.59 5.99
N TYR A 108 1.00 -3.66 5.33
CA TYR A 108 1.11 -3.84 3.89
C TYR A 108 0.37 -2.73 3.14
N PHE A 109 -0.88 -2.44 3.53
CA PHE A 109 -1.68 -1.37 2.91
C PHE A 109 -0.95 -0.02 2.95
N VAL A 110 -0.49 0.38 4.14
CA VAL A 110 0.20 1.67 4.33
C VAL A 110 1.47 1.74 3.47
N ASN A 111 2.32 0.70 3.52
CA ASN A 111 3.56 0.69 2.75
C ASN A 111 3.27 0.74 1.24
N THR A 112 2.30 -0.04 0.76
CA THR A 112 1.92 -0.07 -0.65
C THR A 112 1.39 1.29 -1.11
N ALA A 113 0.56 1.96 -0.32
CA ALA A 113 0.04 3.28 -0.64
C ALA A 113 1.17 4.31 -0.84
N PHE A 114 2.17 4.31 0.04
CA PHE A 114 3.34 5.18 -0.14
C PHE A 114 4.24 4.78 -1.31
N ASP A 115 4.39 3.48 -1.58
CA ASP A 115 5.17 2.99 -2.71
C ASP A 115 4.51 3.39 -4.05
N VAL A 116 3.18 3.35 -4.15
CA VAL A 116 2.42 3.81 -5.31
C VAL A 116 2.69 5.29 -5.58
N VAL A 117 2.54 6.16 -4.56
CA VAL A 117 2.82 7.60 -4.71
C VAL A 117 4.25 7.85 -5.18
N LYS A 118 5.21 7.06 -4.67
CA LYS A 118 6.62 7.20 -5.05
C LYS A 118 6.87 6.73 -6.49
N MET A 119 6.21 5.67 -6.93
CA MET A 119 6.32 5.16 -8.30
C MET A 119 5.73 6.16 -9.28
N GLU A 120 4.51 6.63 -9.06
CA GLU A 120 3.87 7.63 -9.90
C GLU A 120 4.72 8.91 -9.99
N LYS A 121 5.26 9.40 -8.87
CA LYS A 121 6.15 10.56 -8.90
C LYS A 121 7.42 10.30 -9.71
N GLY A 122 7.94 9.07 -9.73
CA GLY A 122 9.14 8.69 -10.46
C GLY A 122 9.02 8.78 -11.98
N ASP A 123 7.80 8.74 -12.49
CA ASP A 123 7.52 8.84 -13.94
C ASP A 123 7.60 10.30 -14.44
N TYR A 124 7.52 11.28 -13.55
CA TYR A 124 7.62 12.69 -13.92
C TYR A 124 9.09 13.17 -13.93
N THR A 125 9.51 13.73 -15.04
CA THR A 125 10.83 14.34 -15.21
C THR A 125 10.87 15.82 -14.85
N TYR A 126 9.72 16.42 -14.57
CA TYR A 126 9.48 17.83 -14.22
C TYR A 126 8.61 17.91 -12.97
N ASN A 127 8.53 19.07 -12.35
CA ASN A 127 7.74 19.30 -11.14
C ASN A 127 6.67 20.41 -11.26
N LEU A 128 6.65 21.13 -12.39
CA LEU A 128 5.63 22.12 -12.70
C LEU A 128 5.34 22.17 -14.20
N VAL A 129 4.08 22.30 -14.55
CA VAL A 129 3.62 22.57 -15.93
C VAL A 129 2.76 23.80 -15.94
N TYR A 130 3.07 24.70 -16.84
CA TYR A 130 2.20 25.81 -17.22
C TYR A 130 1.66 25.56 -18.62
N THR A 131 0.35 25.63 -18.82
CA THR A 131 -0.31 25.45 -20.12
C THR A 131 -1.22 26.62 -20.38
N SER A 132 -1.18 27.14 -21.58
CA SER A 132 -2.06 28.19 -22.02
C SER A 132 -2.84 27.75 -23.25
N TYR A 133 -4.17 27.93 -23.20
CA TYR A 133 -5.13 27.61 -24.27
C TYR A 133 -5.76 28.89 -24.86
N THR A 134 -5.14 30.07 -24.71
CA THR A 134 -5.71 31.30 -25.23
C THR A 134 -5.62 31.33 -26.76
N THR A 135 -6.51 32.09 -27.40
CA THR A 135 -6.52 32.23 -28.84
C THR A 135 -5.36 33.06 -29.41
N ASP A 136 -4.70 33.83 -28.56
CA ASP A 136 -3.50 34.60 -28.93
C ASP A 136 -2.24 33.80 -28.68
N TYR A 137 -1.75 33.12 -29.71
CA TYR A 137 -0.54 32.33 -29.68
C TYR A 137 0.71 33.12 -29.29
N ASN A 138 0.86 34.37 -29.79
CA ASN A 138 2.04 35.18 -29.53
C ASN A 138 2.14 35.58 -28.06
N LEU A 139 1.01 35.95 -27.45
CA LEU A 139 0.93 36.23 -26.03
C LEU A 139 1.31 35.04 -25.20
N ASN A 140 0.75 33.87 -25.53
CA ASN A 140 1.05 32.62 -24.85
C ASN A 140 2.51 32.27 -24.93
N TYR A 141 3.12 32.33 -26.09
CA TYR A 141 4.53 32.00 -26.30
C TYR A 141 5.44 32.96 -25.53
N ASN A 142 5.14 34.27 -25.53
CA ASN A 142 5.92 35.24 -24.76
C ASN A 142 5.83 34.99 -23.25
N ASN A 143 4.67 34.64 -22.75
CA ASN A 143 4.47 34.28 -21.34
C ASN A 143 5.31 33.06 -20.97
N VAL A 144 5.27 31.99 -21.79
CA VAL A 144 6.08 30.78 -21.61
C VAL A 144 7.58 31.10 -21.60
N LEU A 145 8.05 31.97 -22.52
CA LEU A 145 9.44 32.42 -22.57
C LEU A 145 9.86 33.21 -21.31
N ASN A 146 8.98 34.06 -20.79
CA ASN A 146 9.25 34.83 -19.58
C ASN A 146 9.39 33.90 -18.37
N PHE A 147 8.51 32.93 -18.20
CA PHE A 147 8.59 31.97 -17.09
C PHE A 147 9.74 30.98 -17.23
N SER A 148 10.17 30.65 -18.45
CA SER A 148 11.33 29.78 -18.64
C SER A 148 12.65 30.40 -18.08
N LYS A 149 12.69 31.72 -17.96
CA LYS A 149 13.84 32.50 -17.44
C LYS A 149 13.75 32.81 -15.93
N HIS A 150 12.73 32.28 -15.24
CA HIS A 150 12.56 32.51 -13.82
C HIS A 150 13.73 31.94 -13.00
N ASP A 151 14.10 32.63 -11.91
CA ASP A 151 15.29 32.33 -11.09
C ASP A 151 15.29 30.91 -10.48
N THR A 152 14.11 30.32 -10.29
CA THR A 152 13.96 28.97 -9.74
C THR A 152 14.02 27.86 -10.79
N VAL A 153 14.08 28.19 -12.08
CA VAL A 153 14.08 27.21 -13.17
C VAL A 153 15.48 26.64 -13.38
N LYS A 154 15.60 25.32 -13.25
CA LYS A 154 16.85 24.58 -13.56
C LYS A 154 16.87 24.07 -14.98
N LYS A 155 15.75 23.51 -15.40
CA LYS A 155 15.58 22.91 -16.72
C LYS A 155 14.14 23.17 -17.19
N TYR A 156 13.97 23.40 -18.48
CA TYR A 156 12.65 23.56 -19.06
C TYR A 156 12.55 22.96 -20.46
N SER A 157 11.32 22.73 -20.89
CA SER A 157 10.96 22.40 -22.26
C SER A 157 9.69 23.17 -22.63
N ILE A 158 9.69 23.82 -23.79
CA ILE A 158 8.51 24.47 -24.36
C ILE A 158 7.88 23.47 -25.32
N VAL A 159 6.73 22.92 -24.94
CA VAL A 159 6.02 21.92 -25.71
C VAL A 159 4.88 22.57 -26.45
N ARG A 160 4.91 22.47 -27.77
CA ARG A 160 3.81 22.87 -28.65
C ARG A 160 3.11 21.62 -29.11
N MET A 161 1.80 21.62 -29.12
CA MET A 161 0.98 20.44 -29.45
C MET A 161 -0.02 20.75 -30.56
N SER A 162 -0.22 19.77 -31.43
CA SER A 162 -1.29 19.75 -32.41
C SER A 162 -1.76 18.30 -32.63
N THR A 163 -3.06 18.09 -32.71
CA THR A 163 -3.61 16.77 -33.01
C THR A 163 -3.89 16.68 -34.52
N ILE A 164 -3.42 15.58 -35.12
CA ILE A 164 -3.59 15.27 -36.54
C ILE A 164 -4.07 13.85 -36.72
N THR A 165 -4.62 13.54 -37.87
CA THR A 165 -5.00 12.20 -38.28
C THR A 165 -4.00 11.63 -39.27
N GLY A 166 -3.67 10.35 -39.16
CA GLY A 166 -2.75 9.67 -40.04
C GLY A 166 -3.09 8.18 -40.19
N ASN A 167 -2.63 7.58 -41.28
CA ASN A 167 -2.88 6.17 -41.56
C ASN A 167 -1.76 5.29 -41.00
N PHE A 168 -1.94 4.80 -39.78
CA PHE A 168 -0.98 3.90 -39.12
C PHE A 168 -1.35 2.43 -39.34
N LYS A 169 -0.32 1.58 -39.41
CA LYS A 169 -0.48 0.13 -39.44
C LYS A 169 -0.70 -0.37 -38.04
N ALA A 170 -1.95 -0.55 -37.61
CA ALA A 170 -2.28 -1.05 -36.28
C ALA A 170 -1.66 -2.43 -36.02
N SER A 171 -0.95 -2.60 -34.90
CA SER A 171 -0.33 -3.86 -34.51
C SER A 171 -1.38 -4.89 -34.09
N LYS A 172 -0.98 -6.17 -34.05
CA LYS A 172 -1.85 -7.24 -33.54
C LYS A 172 -2.19 -7.04 -32.06
N ASP A 173 -1.25 -6.53 -31.28
CA ASP A 173 -1.46 -6.28 -29.86
C ASP A 173 -2.40 -5.10 -29.62
N PHE A 174 -2.29 -4.02 -30.42
CA PHE A 174 -3.26 -2.92 -30.40
C PHE A 174 -4.68 -3.43 -30.65
N LYS A 175 -4.87 -4.25 -31.69
CA LYS A 175 -6.18 -4.85 -31.99
C LYS A 175 -6.67 -5.76 -30.85
N LYS A 176 -5.76 -6.56 -30.24
CA LYS A 176 -6.09 -7.44 -29.12
C LYS A 176 -6.56 -6.67 -27.87
N TYR A 177 -5.85 -5.60 -27.48
CA TYR A 177 -6.09 -4.90 -26.23
C TYR A 177 -7.13 -3.79 -26.34
N ASN A 178 -7.42 -3.29 -27.56
CA ASN A 178 -8.41 -2.25 -27.84
C ASN A 178 -9.66 -2.78 -28.55
N ALA A 179 -9.86 -4.09 -28.64
CA ALA A 179 -11.11 -4.68 -29.12
C ALA A 179 -12.24 -4.43 -28.11
N TYR A 180 -12.90 -3.30 -28.24
CA TYR A 180 -14.18 -3.09 -27.60
C TYR A 180 -15.22 -4.01 -28.27
N THR A 181 -16.28 -4.35 -27.55
CA THR A 181 -17.37 -5.27 -27.94
C THR A 181 -18.14 -4.94 -29.24
N SER A 182 -17.67 -4.01 -30.06
CA SER A 182 -18.20 -3.67 -31.37
C SER A 182 -17.53 -4.53 -32.45
N GLU A 183 -18.29 -4.97 -33.44
CA GLU A 183 -17.83 -5.78 -34.58
C GLU A 183 -16.81 -5.04 -35.48
N GLU A 184 -16.53 -3.76 -35.22
CA GLU A 184 -15.58 -2.95 -35.98
C GLU A 184 -14.16 -3.08 -35.43
N GLU A 185 -13.18 -3.24 -36.34
CA GLU A 185 -11.76 -3.23 -35.98
C GLU A 185 -11.38 -1.87 -35.38
N PRO A 186 -10.60 -1.83 -34.27
CA PRO A 186 -10.17 -0.57 -33.67
C PRO A 186 -9.30 0.21 -34.66
N ILE A 187 -9.67 1.45 -34.91
CA ILE A 187 -8.99 2.36 -35.85
C ILE A 187 -7.91 3.13 -35.10
N LEU A 188 -6.67 3.07 -35.59
CA LEU A 188 -5.53 3.82 -35.09
C LEU A 188 -5.21 4.95 -36.08
N ASN A 189 -5.88 6.09 -35.95
CA ASN A 189 -5.75 7.21 -36.88
C ASN A 189 -5.39 8.54 -36.23
N SER A 190 -5.46 8.67 -34.92
CA SER A 190 -5.11 9.90 -34.21
C SER A 190 -3.69 9.87 -33.67
N VAL A 191 -2.95 10.94 -33.87
CA VAL A 191 -1.62 11.16 -33.34
C VAL A 191 -1.48 12.58 -32.80
N THR A 192 -0.88 12.72 -31.64
CA THR A 192 -0.48 14.01 -31.10
C THR A 192 0.90 14.38 -31.61
N LEU A 193 0.96 15.42 -32.44
CA LEU A 193 2.22 15.98 -32.90
C LEU A 193 2.75 16.96 -31.87
N ILE A 194 4.01 16.79 -31.46
CA ILE A 194 4.65 17.68 -30.50
C ILE A 194 6.00 18.20 -31.00
N SER A 195 6.32 19.45 -30.64
CA SER A 195 7.72 19.92 -30.60
C SER A 195 8.08 20.31 -29.18
N VAL A 196 9.37 20.19 -28.81
CA VAL A 196 9.83 20.30 -27.42
C VAL A 196 10.84 21.41 -27.19
N GLY A 197 10.92 22.36 -28.11
CA GLY A 197 11.96 23.40 -28.12
C GLY A 197 13.30 22.87 -28.64
N LYS A 198 14.05 23.76 -29.30
CA LYS A 198 15.27 23.37 -30.04
C LYS A 198 16.32 22.69 -29.18
N GLU A 199 16.57 23.20 -27.98
CA GLU A 199 17.60 22.62 -27.10
C GLU A 199 17.24 21.20 -26.62
N GLU A 200 15.98 20.99 -26.21
CA GLU A 200 15.56 19.67 -25.76
C GLU A 200 15.44 18.71 -26.94
N TYR A 201 14.99 19.17 -28.12
CA TYR A 201 14.97 18.37 -29.33
C TYR A 201 16.38 17.84 -29.69
N LEU A 202 17.40 18.70 -29.64
CA LEU A 202 18.79 18.29 -29.89
C LEU A 202 19.30 17.26 -28.87
N ARG A 203 18.96 17.43 -27.59
CA ARG A 203 19.29 16.44 -26.54
C ARG A 203 18.56 15.10 -26.80
N TYR A 204 17.30 15.17 -27.18
CA TYR A 204 16.47 14.00 -27.44
C TYR A 204 16.99 13.18 -28.62
N ILE A 205 17.23 13.82 -29.78
CA ILE A 205 17.76 13.13 -30.96
C ILE A 205 19.16 12.55 -30.71
N SER A 206 20.00 13.25 -29.92
CA SER A 206 21.31 12.73 -29.50
C SER A 206 21.20 11.44 -28.69
N LYS A 207 20.23 11.33 -27.78
CA LYS A 207 19.95 10.09 -27.05
C LYS A 207 19.54 8.93 -27.97
N LEU A 208 18.92 9.24 -29.09
CA LEU A 208 18.50 8.26 -30.10
C LEU A 208 19.61 7.96 -31.13
N GLY A 209 20.78 8.60 -31.00
CA GLY A 209 21.88 8.47 -31.98
C GLY A 209 21.57 9.08 -33.35
N LEU A 210 20.68 10.07 -33.41
CA LEU A 210 20.24 10.73 -34.64
C LEU A 210 20.93 12.08 -34.84
N ASN A 211 21.11 12.49 -36.10
CA ASN A 211 21.68 13.77 -36.46
C ASN A 211 20.59 14.75 -36.92
N TYR A 212 20.64 16.01 -36.44
CA TYR A 212 19.65 17.04 -36.72
C TYR A 212 19.34 17.22 -38.22
N ASN A 213 20.36 17.34 -39.04
CA ASN A 213 20.19 17.58 -40.48
C ASN A 213 19.44 16.45 -41.21
N ASN A 214 19.47 15.24 -40.66
CA ASN A 214 18.82 14.06 -41.24
C ASN A 214 17.37 13.88 -40.75
N VAL A 215 16.98 14.57 -39.67
CA VAL A 215 15.69 14.33 -39.00
C VAL A 215 14.82 15.58 -38.82
N LYS A 216 15.32 16.78 -39.12
CA LYS A 216 14.61 18.05 -38.90
C LYS A 216 13.26 18.15 -39.63
N ASP A 217 13.13 17.50 -40.78
CA ASP A 217 11.91 17.46 -41.60
C ASP A 217 11.18 16.11 -41.51
N LYS A 218 11.52 15.26 -40.52
CA LYS A 218 10.96 13.92 -40.30
C LYS A 218 10.34 13.81 -38.91
N GLY A 219 9.45 12.83 -38.73
CA GLY A 219 8.83 12.54 -37.43
C GLY A 219 9.56 11.44 -36.67
N ILE A 220 9.62 11.55 -35.34
CA ILE A 220 10.03 10.49 -34.43
C ILE A 220 8.80 9.99 -33.73
N LEU A 221 8.37 8.75 -34.04
CA LEU A 221 7.17 8.15 -33.45
C LEU A 221 7.50 7.54 -32.10
N ILE A 222 6.80 8.01 -31.05
CA ILE A 222 6.78 7.36 -29.74
C ILE A 222 5.61 6.37 -29.76
N ASP A 223 5.96 5.09 -29.74
CA ASP A 223 5.04 3.98 -29.88
C ASP A 223 5.17 3.03 -28.69
N ASN A 224 4.39 3.28 -27.67
CA ASN A 224 4.31 2.45 -26.47
C ASN A 224 3.00 2.67 -25.73
N ASP A 225 2.29 1.59 -25.49
CA ASP A 225 1.05 1.59 -24.72
C ASP A 225 1.02 0.44 -23.73
N ILE A 226 0.01 0.43 -22.86
CA ILE A 226 -0.19 -0.61 -21.86
C ILE A 226 -1.60 -1.18 -22.01
N GLY A 227 -1.67 -2.49 -22.19
CA GLY A 227 -2.91 -3.25 -22.27
C GLY A 227 -2.99 -4.31 -21.17
N TYR A 228 -4.20 -4.58 -20.70
CA TYR A 228 -4.42 -5.63 -19.70
C TYR A 228 -4.55 -7.00 -20.38
N ASP A 229 -3.66 -7.91 -20.07
CA ASP A 229 -3.71 -9.29 -20.55
C ASP A 229 -4.56 -10.15 -19.59
N ASN A 230 -5.77 -10.49 -20.04
CA ASN A 230 -6.71 -11.28 -19.24
C ASN A 230 -6.22 -12.70 -18.93
N GLU A 231 -5.35 -13.28 -19.74
CA GLU A 231 -4.81 -14.63 -19.53
C GLU A 231 -3.71 -14.60 -18.46
N LYS A 232 -2.80 -13.66 -18.59
CA LYS A 232 -1.68 -13.48 -17.65
C LYS A 232 -2.08 -12.74 -16.39
N LYS A 233 -3.26 -12.06 -16.39
CA LYS A 233 -3.78 -11.19 -15.31
C LYS A 233 -2.79 -10.10 -14.88
N LEU A 234 -2.14 -9.50 -15.86
CA LEU A 234 -1.20 -8.40 -15.67
C LEU A 234 -1.24 -7.48 -16.89
N ASP A 235 -0.77 -6.26 -16.68
CA ASP A 235 -0.62 -5.32 -17.76
C ASP A 235 0.67 -5.57 -18.50
N VAL A 236 0.58 -5.44 -19.80
CA VAL A 236 1.68 -5.71 -20.75
C VAL A 236 1.90 -4.46 -21.57
N SER A 237 3.16 -3.99 -21.62
CA SER A 237 3.56 -2.93 -22.53
C SER A 237 3.64 -3.49 -23.94
N TYR A 238 3.09 -2.78 -24.91
CA TYR A 238 3.06 -3.18 -26.31
C TYR A 238 3.21 -1.98 -27.23
N ASN A 239 3.61 -2.23 -28.50
CA ASN A 239 3.60 -1.21 -29.53
C ASN A 239 2.23 -1.15 -30.18
N MET A 240 1.71 0.06 -30.37
CA MET A 240 0.41 0.28 -31.02
C MET A 240 0.47 0.05 -32.52
N THR A 241 1.64 0.26 -33.15
CA THR A 241 1.82 0.16 -34.60
C THR A 241 2.86 -0.87 -35.01
N ASP A 242 2.74 -1.34 -36.25
CA ASP A 242 3.77 -2.12 -36.97
C ASP A 242 4.65 -1.22 -37.86
N ASN A 243 4.51 0.08 -37.79
CA ASN A 243 5.30 1.03 -38.57
C ASN A 243 6.76 1.02 -38.12
N LYS A 244 7.65 1.28 -39.10
CA LYS A 244 9.11 1.23 -38.91
C LYS A 244 9.78 2.51 -39.39
N LYS A 245 11.03 2.71 -38.96
CA LYS A 245 11.90 3.75 -39.52
C LYS A 245 11.91 3.70 -41.04
N GLY A 246 11.71 4.85 -41.70
CA GLY A 246 11.66 5.02 -43.13
C GLY A 246 10.25 4.89 -43.74
N ASP A 247 9.24 4.44 -42.97
CA ASP A 247 7.85 4.47 -43.45
C ASP A 247 7.40 5.91 -43.65
N ILE A 248 6.63 6.15 -44.70
CA ILE A 248 5.99 7.43 -45.00
C ILE A 248 4.53 7.33 -44.56
N ILE A 249 4.11 8.24 -43.69
CA ILE A 249 2.75 8.33 -43.20
C ILE A 249 2.07 9.54 -43.82
N ASN A 250 0.89 9.33 -44.42
CA ASN A 250 0.05 10.41 -44.92
C ASN A 250 -0.80 10.93 -43.78
N PHE A 251 -0.69 12.23 -43.51
CA PHE A 251 -1.39 12.94 -42.47
C PHE A 251 -2.45 13.90 -43.08
N THR A 252 -3.51 14.07 -42.31
CA THR A 252 -4.55 15.06 -42.60
C THR A 252 -4.72 15.96 -41.39
N SER A 253 -4.79 17.28 -41.59
CA SER A 253 -5.08 18.23 -40.54
C SER A 253 -6.46 17.95 -39.92
N MET A 254 -6.67 18.32 -38.66
CA MET A 254 -7.97 18.11 -38.00
C MET A 254 -9.15 18.76 -38.75
N LYS A 255 -8.91 19.81 -39.52
CA LYS A 255 -9.93 20.45 -40.34
C LYS A 255 -10.19 19.76 -41.69
N GLY A 256 -9.34 18.77 -42.05
CA GLY A 256 -9.46 18.07 -43.33
C GLY A 256 -9.05 18.91 -44.57
N ASP A 257 -8.48 20.08 -44.35
CA ASP A 257 -8.14 21.06 -45.39
C ASP A 257 -6.72 20.88 -45.97
N LYS A 258 -5.82 20.19 -45.25
CA LYS A 258 -4.46 19.96 -45.69
C LYS A 258 -4.03 18.50 -45.46
N THR A 259 -3.39 17.93 -46.46
CA THR A 259 -2.74 16.63 -46.39
C THR A 259 -1.24 16.81 -46.64
N PHE A 260 -0.41 16.03 -45.91
CA PHE A 260 1.03 16.03 -46.08
C PHE A 260 1.63 14.67 -45.71
N ASP A 261 2.74 14.37 -46.34
CA ASP A 261 3.48 13.13 -46.07
C ASP A 261 4.64 13.42 -45.12
N MET A 262 4.89 12.51 -44.20
CA MET A 262 6.02 12.57 -43.26
C MET A 262 6.70 11.22 -43.16
N GLU A 263 8.01 11.18 -43.37
CA GLU A 263 8.84 10.01 -43.17
C GLU A 263 9.17 9.84 -41.68
N LEU A 264 9.12 8.60 -41.18
CA LEU A 264 9.54 8.27 -39.83
C LEU A 264 11.06 8.16 -39.71
N ALA A 265 11.68 9.09 -38.98
CA ALA A 265 13.11 9.06 -38.69
C ALA A 265 13.48 7.92 -37.71
N SER A 266 12.56 7.63 -36.78
CA SER A 266 12.69 6.57 -35.79
C SER A 266 11.33 6.22 -35.21
N VAL A 267 11.21 4.98 -34.71
CA VAL A 267 10.13 4.52 -33.83
C VAL A 267 10.78 4.12 -32.50
N THR A 268 10.29 4.62 -31.39
CA THR A 268 10.94 4.46 -30.09
C THR A 268 9.94 4.51 -28.95
N ASN A 269 10.33 4.01 -27.78
CA ASN A 269 9.63 4.19 -26.50
C ASN A 269 10.29 5.27 -25.62
N ILE A 270 11.42 5.85 -26.06
CA ILE A 270 12.13 6.91 -25.33
C ILE A 270 11.41 8.25 -25.57
N ARG A 271 11.25 9.02 -24.52
CA ARG A 271 10.54 10.31 -24.52
C ARG A 271 11.47 11.48 -24.28
N PRO A 272 11.17 12.66 -24.86
CA PRO A 272 11.85 13.89 -24.53
C PRO A 272 11.45 14.37 -23.13
N PHE A 273 12.23 15.25 -22.54
CA PHE A 273 11.89 15.92 -21.30
C PHE A 273 10.66 16.83 -21.52
N GLY A 274 9.74 16.79 -20.56
CA GLY A 274 8.54 17.61 -20.60
C GLY A 274 7.37 16.96 -21.35
N TYR A 275 7.46 15.71 -21.70
CA TYR A 275 6.31 14.98 -22.22
C TYR A 275 5.98 13.73 -21.37
N GLU A 276 4.75 13.71 -20.89
CA GLU A 276 4.24 12.60 -20.06
C GLU A 276 3.83 11.38 -20.88
N ASN A 277 3.58 10.31 -20.15
CA ASN A 277 3.04 9.08 -20.71
C ASN A 277 1.52 9.24 -20.92
N ASN A 278 1.08 9.63 -22.09
CA ASN A 278 -0.33 9.50 -22.48
C ASN A 278 -0.52 8.10 -23.07
N TYR A 279 -0.86 7.13 -22.21
CA TYR A 279 -1.27 5.81 -22.67
C TYR A 279 -2.53 5.92 -23.53
N GLY A 280 -2.63 5.09 -24.56
CA GLY A 280 -3.75 5.08 -25.49
C GLY A 280 -3.64 6.10 -26.65
N SER A 281 -2.52 6.82 -26.79
CA SER A 281 -2.33 7.80 -27.85
C SER A 281 -0.96 7.70 -28.48
N LEU A 282 -0.89 7.69 -29.79
CA LEU A 282 0.37 7.85 -30.54
C LEU A 282 0.87 9.28 -30.41
N VAL A 283 2.18 9.40 -30.29
CA VAL A 283 2.84 10.71 -30.23
C VAL A 283 3.96 10.77 -31.25
N MET A 284 4.02 11.88 -31.98
CA MET A 284 5.06 12.14 -32.93
C MET A 284 5.83 13.40 -32.56
N VAL A 285 7.13 13.27 -32.34
CA VAL A 285 8.02 14.39 -32.04
C VAL A 285 8.60 14.90 -33.32
N VAL A 286 8.47 16.21 -33.55
CA VAL A 286 9.04 16.93 -34.70
C VAL A 286 9.91 18.08 -34.26
N SER A 287 10.72 18.65 -35.19
CA SER A 287 11.47 19.88 -34.92
C SER A 287 10.54 21.09 -34.78
N ASP A 288 11.00 22.13 -34.08
CA ASP A 288 10.27 23.40 -34.01
C ASP A 288 10.07 24.02 -35.41
N GLU A 289 11.08 23.92 -36.28
CA GLU A 289 11.02 24.42 -37.66
C GLU A 289 9.92 23.71 -38.48
N TYR A 290 9.67 22.43 -38.19
CA TYR A 290 8.59 21.69 -38.83
C TYR A 290 7.22 22.09 -38.25
N MET A 291 7.14 22.21 -36.92
CA MET A 291 5.90 22.61 -36.23
C MET A 291 5.43 24.00 -36.67
N GLU A 292 6.33 24.95 -36.95
CA GLU A 292 6.01 26.29 -37.42
C GLU A 292 5.41 26.36 -38.83
N LYS A 293 5.64 25.30 -39.62
CA LYS A 293 4.97 25.18 -40.95
C LYS A 293 3.50 24.80 -40.86
N LEU A 294 3.04 24.34 -39.68
CA LEU A 294 1.66 23.96 -39.45
C LEU A 294 0.84 25.18 -38.98
N ASP A 295 -0.26 25.49 -39.66
CA ASP A 295 -1.02 26.73 -39.46
C ASP A 295 -1.78 26.84 -38.12
N LYS A 296 -1.88 25.78 -37.32
CA LYS A 296 -2.57 25.81 -36.02
C LYS A 296 -1.90 24.95 -34.97
N LEU A 297 -1.57 25.62 -33.90
CA LEU A 297 -1.16 25.02 -32.65
C LEU A 297 -2.35 25.05 -31.68
N GLU A 298 -2.63 23.93 -31.04
CA GLU A 298 -3.75 23.83 -30.08
C GLU A 298 -3.36 24.37 -28.72
N SER A 299 -2.11 24.13 -28.29
CA SER A 299 -1.63 24.61 -27.01
C SER A 299 -0.12 24.82 -27.01
N VAL A 300 0.32 25.67 -26.10
CA VAL A 300 1.73 25.85 -25.74
C VAL A 300 1.86 25.61 -24.25
N SER A 301 2.74 24.70 -23.87
CA SER A 301 2.99 24.35 -22.47
C SER A 301 4.48 24.53 -22.13
N LEU A 302 4.74 24.98 -20.90
CA LEU A 302 6.07 25.04 -20.31
C LEU A 302 6.20 23.95 -19.25
N TYR A 303 7.04 22.97 -19.49
CA TYR A 303 7.41 21.94 -18.53
C TYR A 303 8.71 22.34 -17.83
N VAL A 304 8.70 22.32 -16.52
CA VAL A 304 9.80 22.87 -15.72
C VAL A 304 10.27 21.89 -14.64
N GLU A 305 11.58 21.75 -14.51
CA GLU A 305 12.23 21.31 -13.28
C GLU A 305 12.65 22.56 -12.49
N SER A 306 11.88 22.93 -11.48
CA SER A 306 12.12 24.10 -10.62
C SER A 306 12.73 23.68 -9.28
N THR A 307 13.60 24.55 -8.71
CA THR A 307 14.10 24.41 -7.34
C THR A 307 13.04 24.73 -6.30
N ASP A 308 12.09 25.63 -6.66
CA ASP A 308 10.98 26.06 -5.83
C ASP A 308 9.72 26.19 -6.71
N PRO A 309 9.02 25.06 -6.95
CA PRO A 309 7.82 25.06 -7.78
C PRO A 309 6.67 25.83 -7.13
N ASP A 310 6.63 25.94 -5.80
CA ASP A 310 5.56 26.66 -5.09
C ASP A 310 5.69 28.19 -5.33
N LYS A 311 6.93 28.74 -5.31
CA LYS A 311 7.21 30.14 -5.65
C LYS A 311 6.87 30.41 -7.11
N LEU A 312 7.36 29.57 -8.02
CA LEU A 312 7.11 29.70 -9.45
C LEU A 312 5.61 29.68 -9.76
N GLN A 313 4.86 28.74 -9.15
CA GLN A 313 3.40 28.68 -9.29
C GLN A 313 2.76 29.99 -8.83
N SER A 314 3.11 30.50 -7.65
CA SER A 314 2.53 31.74 -7.12
C SER A 314 2.73 32.93 -8.06
N ASP A 315 3.87 33.03 -8.72
CA ASP A 315 4.18 34.12 -9.62
C ASP A 315 3.47 33.97 -10.98
N ILE A 316 3.29 32.73 -11.47
CA ILE A 316 2.45 32.46 -12.63
C ILE A 316 0.97 32.76 -12.32
N ASP A 317 0.45 32.31 -11.17
CA ASP A 317 -0.93 32.54 -10.78
C ASP A 317 -1.28 34.03 -10.66
N LYS A 318 -0.35 34.87 -10.19
CA LYS A 318 -0.53 36.33 -10.16
C LYS A 318 -0.71 36.92 -11.56
N MET A 319 0.05 36.44 -12.54
CA MET A 319 -0.03 36.92 -13.91
C MET A 319 -1.26 36.36 -14.64
N CYS A 320 -1.63 35.11 -14.36
CA CYS A 320 -2.77 34.44 -14.95
C CYS A 320 -4.12 34.86 -14.36
N LYS A 321 -4.13 35.66 -13.29
CA LYS A 321 -5.34 36.00 -12.53
C LYS A 321 -6.44 36.60 -13.37
N ASP A 322 -6.08 37.39 -14.41
CA ASP A 322 -6.99 38.08 -15.31
C ASP A 322 -6.96 37.52 -16.74
N THR A 323 -6.29 36.33 -16.93
CA THR A 323 -6.15 35.72 -18.26
C THR A 323 -6.90 34.40 -18.30
N GLU A 324 -7.95 34.33 -19.10
CA GLU A 324 -8.66 33.07 -19.34
C GLU A 324 -7.79 32.07 -20.09
N GLY A 325 -7.91 30.78 -19.74
CA GLY A 325 -7.20 29.70 -20.42
C GLY A 325 -5.78 29.41 -19.88
N CYS A 326 -5.38 30.05 -18.80
CA CYS A 326 -4.14 29.74 -18.08
C CYS A 326 -4.34 28.61 -17.08
N TYR A 327 -3.50 27.60 -17.15
CA TYR A 327 -3.51 26.46 -16.20
C TYR A 327 -2.09 26.19 -15.68
N VAL A 328 -1.97 26.07 -14.36
CA VAL A 328 -0.72 25.67 -13.70
C VAL A 328 -0.95 24.38 -12.96
N ASN A 329 -0.11 23.42 -13.21
CA ASN A 329 -0.10 22.13 -12.51
C ASN A 329 1.23 21.95 -11.78
N ASN A 330 1.21 22.09 -10.46
CA ASN A 330 2.37 21.85 -9.60
C ASN A 330 2.35 20.37 -9.18
N VAL A 331 3.13 19.57 -9.90
CA VAL A 331 3.25 18.12 -9.68
C VAL A 331 3.75 17.82 -8.27
N ASP A 332 4.75 18.58 -7.79
CA ASP A 332 5.26 18.42 -6.43
C ASP A 332 4.18 18.70 -5.36
N ALA A 333 3.34 19.71 -5.55
CA ALA A 333 2.25 20.02 -4.63
C ALA A 333 1.20 18.89 -4.60
N ILE A 334 0.86 18.33 -5.76
CA ILE A 334 -0.06 17.19 -5.85
C ILE A 334 0.49 16.00 -5.07
N PHE A 335 1.74 15.61 -5.30
CA PHE A 335 2.35 14.49 -4.58
C PHE A 335 2.55 14.77 -3.08
N LYS A 336 2.83 16.01 -2.68
CA LYS A 336 2.84 16.42 -1.27
C LYS A 336 1.44 16.26 -0.65
N GLN A 337 0.38 16.66 -1.35
CA GLN A 337 -1.00 16.51 -0.91
C GLN A 337 -1.40 15.02 -0.80
N MET A 338 -1.12 14.21 -1.81
CA MET A 338 -1.36 12.76 -1.78
C MET A 338 -0.64 12.11 -0.59
N LYS A 339 0.64 12.41 -0.41
CA LYS A 339 1.43 11.92 0.72
C LYS A 339 0.82 12.35 2.07
N SER A 340 0.32 13.57 2.17
CA SER A 340 -0.35 14.08 3.38
C SER A 340 -1.62 13.26 3.68
N ILE A 341 -2.47 13.02 2.69
CA ILE A 341 -3.69 12.21 2.82
C ILE A 341 -3.34 10.79 3.30
N TYR A 342 -2.37 10.12 2.64
CA TYR A 342 -1.95 8.79 3.06
C TYR A 342 -1.30 8.78 4.45
N THR A 343 -0.61 9.87 4.84
CA THR A 343 -0.06 10.01 6.20
C THR A 343 -1.16 10.07 7.24
N VAL A 344 -2.22 10.84 7.00
CA VAL A 344 -3.39 10.90 7.90
C VAL A 344 -4.04 9.52 8.02
N ILE A 345 -4.28 8.84 6.90
CA ILE A 345 -4.83 7.47 6.89
C ILE A 345 -3.91 6.52 7.68
N ALA A 346 -2.60 6.60 7.47
CA ALA A 346 -1.61 5.78 8.18
C ALA A 346 -1.67 6.00 9.70
N ILE A 347 -1.79 7.24 10.17
CA ILE A 347 -1.93 7.56 11.61
C ILE A 347 -3.16 6.86 12.19
N PHE A 348 -4.32 6.94 11.54
CA PHE A 348 -5.53 6.26 11.98
C PHE A 348 -5.37 4.73 12.01
N LEU A 349 -4.77 4.15 10.96
CA LEU A 349 -4.56 2.70 10.88
C LEU A 349 -3.58 2.21 11.94
N TYR A 350 -2.49 2.92 12.18
CA TYR A 350 -1.54 2.58 13.25
C TYR A 350 -2.18 2.76 14.63
N GLY A 351 -3.00 3.78 14.84
CA GLY A 351 -3.80 3.93 16.05
C GLY A 351 -4.71 2.72 16.28
N PHE A 352 -5.38 2.25 15.25
CA PHE A 352 -6.20 1.04 15.30
C PHE A 352 -5.39 -0.23 15.61
N ILE A 353 -4.21 -0.38 14.99
CA ILE A 353 -3.26 -1.46 15.27
C ILE A 353 -2.85 -1.46 16.75
N ILE A 354 -2.54 -0.30 17.32
CA ILE A 354 -2.18 -0.15 18.73
C ILE A 354 -3.31 -0.66 19.62
N VAL A 355 -4.55 -0.25 19.37
CA VAL A 355 -5.72 -0.71 20.16
C VAL A 355 -5.88 -2.22 20.10
N ILE A 356 -5.84 -2.83 18.89
CA ILE A 356 -5.93 -4.29 18.74
C ILE A 356 -4.77 -4.99 19.46
N SER A 357 -3.56 -4.44 19.38
CA SER A 357 -2.40 -4.98 20.06
C SER A 357 -2.54 -4.93 21.57
N LEU A 358 -3.07 -3.85 22.13
CA LEU A 358 -3.36 -3.72 23.57
C LEU A 358 -4.40 -4.75 24.04
N ILE A 359 -5.45 -5.01 23.23
CA ILE A 359 -6.41 -6.08 23.50
C ILE A 359 -5.71 -7.44 23.54
N GLY A 360 -4.82 -7.70 22.57
CA GLY A 360 -4.01 -8.93 22.53
C GLY A 360 -3.13 -9.10 23.78
N ILE A 361 -2.41 -8.05 24.17
CA ILE A 361 -1.55 -8.00 25.35
C ILE A 361 -2.36 -8.25 26.63
N THR A 362 -3.49 -7.58 26.78
CA THR A 362 -4.40 -7.74 27.93
C THR A 362 -4.93 -9.17 28.05
N ASN A 363 -5.30 -9.78 26.91
CA ASN A 363 -5.76 -11.17 26.88
C ASN A 363 -4.65 -12.16 27.28
N ILE A 364 -3.42 -11.93 26.84
CA ILE A 364 -2.27 -12.73 27.24
C ILE A 364 -2.03 -12.59 28.74
N PHE A 365 -2.00 -11.35 29.23
CA PHE A 365 -1.79 -11.02 30.64
C PHE A 365 -2.84 -11.70 31.54
N ASN A 366 -4.11 -11.55 31.19
CA ASN A 366 -5.22 -12.18 31.93
C ASN A 366 -5.11 -13.71 31.93
N THR A 367 -4.75 -14.32 30.79
CA THR A 367 -4.60 -15.77 30.68
C THR A 367 -3.46 -16.27 31.56
N ILE A 368 -2.30 -15.62 31.55
CA ILE A 368 -1.15 -16.01 32.38
C ILE A 368 -1.49 -15.82 33.87
N THR A 369 -2.02 -14.66 34.27
CA THR A 369 -2.35 -14.37 35.66
C THR A 369 -3.39 -15.33 36.22
N THR A 370 -4.46 -15.59 35.46
CA THR A 370 -5.49 -16.55 35.86
C THR A 370 -4.95 -17.95 35.98
N ASN A 371 -4.11 -18.41 35.02
CA ASN A 371 -3.47 -19.73 35.10
C ASN A 371 -2.56 -19.86 36.30
N MET A 372 -1.80 -18.82 36.64
CA MET A 372 -0.96 -18.78 37.84
C MET A 372 -1.78 -18.94 39.12
N THR A 373 -2.88 -18.18 39.21
CA THR A 373 -3.76 -18.18 40.39
C THR A 373 -4.44 -19.55 40.57
N LEU A 374 -5.02 -20.10 39.53
CA LEU A 374 -5.74 -21.37 39.58
C LEU A 374 -4.84 -22.60 39.76
N ARG A 375 -3.56 -22.47 39.51
CA ARG A 375 -2.57 -23.56 39.60
C ARG A 375 -1.58 -23.39 40.75
N LYS A 376 -1.86 -22.48 41.70
CA LYS A 376 -1.00 -22.23 42.83
C LYS A 376 -0.65 -23.53 43.59
N ARG A 377 -1.66 -24.40 43.82
CA ARG A 377 -1.46 -25.69 44.50
C ARG A 377 -0.60 -26.65 43.69
N GLU A 378 -0.84 -26.84 42.40
CA GLU A 378 0.04 -27.66 41.52
C GLU A 378 1.49 -27.14 41.58
N PHE A 379 1.69 -25.84 41.58
CA PHE A 379 3.03 -25.24 41.67
C PHE A 379 3.69 -25.44 43.05
N ALA A 380 2.91 -25.30 44.12
CA ALA A 380 3.38 -25.55 45.47
C ALA A 380 3.83 -27.05 45.64
N THR A 381 3.02 -27.99 45.12
CA THR A 381 3.36 -29.42 45.13
C THR A 381 4.62 -29.70 44.33
N LEU A 382 4.78 -29.12 43.12
CA LEU A 382 5.99 -29.28 42.32
C LEU A 382 7.25 -28.74 43.03
N LYS A 383 7.14 -27.60 43.71
CA LYS A 383 8.23 -27.04 44.53
C LYS A 383 8.56 -27.93 45.75
N SER A 384 7.53 -28.51 46.39
CA SER A 384 7.72 -29.43 47.53
C SER A 384 8.42 -30.73 47.17
N ILE A 385 8.26 -31.20 45.92
CA ILE A 385 8.95 -32.37 45.37
C ILE A 385 10.38 -32.04 44.91
N GLY A 386 10.83 -30.78 45.03
CA GLY A 386 12.20 -30.35 44.72
C GLY A 386 12.37 -29.59 43.40
N MET A 387 11.31 -29.15 42.76
CA MET A 387 11.45 -28.31 41.56
C MET A 387 12.12 -26.97 41.92
N THR A 388 13.21 -26.65 41.23
CA THR A 388 13.92 -25.38 41.42
C THR A 388 13.17 -24.21 40.80
N SER A 389 13.41 -22.99 41.30
CA SER A 389 12.83 -21.77 40.73
C SER A 389 13.22 -21.58 39.24
N LYS A 390 14.38 -22.03 38.82
CA LYS A 390 14.85 -21.98 37.45
C LYS A 390 14.05 -22.92 36.52
N GLU A 391 13.78 -24.12 36.97
CA GLU A 391 12.96 -25.11 36.23
C GLU A 391 11.52 -24.68 36.15
N PHE A 392 10.98 -24.10 37.23
CA PHE A 392 9.65 -23.51 37.25
C PHE A 392 9.50 -22.37 36.24
N ASN A 393 10.43 -21.43 36.23
CA ASN A 393 10.40 -20.31 35.28
C ASN A 393 10.53 -20.80 33.84
N ARG A 394 11.38 -21.80 33.58
CA ARG A 394 11.51 -22.41 32.26
C ARG A 394 10.23 -23.11 31.83
N MET A 395 9.53 -23.77 32.71
CA MET A 395 8.22 -24.41 32.41
C MET A 395 7.19 -23.39 32.00
N ILE A 396 7.04 -22.24 32.70
CA ILE A 396 6.11 -21.19 32.38
C ILE A 396 6.47 -20.51 31.04
N PHE A 397 7.78 -20.28 30.84
CA PHE A 397 8.26 -19.74 29.56
C PHE A 397 7.89 -20.65 28.40
N LEU A 398 8.10 -21.96 28.49
CA LEU A 398 7.79 -22.93 27.47
C LEU A 398 6.27 -23.02 27.21
N GLU A 399 5.45 -22.90 28.25
CA GLU A 399 4.00 -22.85 28.12
C GLU A 399 3.56 -21.63 27.30
N SER A 400 4.10 -20.45 27.60
CA SER A 400 3.87 -19.23 26.83
C SER A 400 4.38 -19.34 25.39
N PHE A 401 5.59 -19.86 25.22
CA PHE A 401 6.20 -20.08 23.92
C PHE A 401 5.33 -20.95 22.99
N PHE A 402 4.82 -22.06 23.48
CA PHE A 402 4.05 -22.98 22.64
C PHE A 402 2.73 -22.38 22.12
N TYR A 403 1.96 -21.66 22.95
CA TYR A 403 0.72 -21.07 22.43
C TYR A 403 0.97 -19.86 21.52
N ILE A 404 2.03 -19.10 21.78
CA ILE A 404 2.43 -17.98 20.93
C ILE A 404 2.98 -18.48 19.59
N PHE A 405 3.88 -19.46 19.61
CA PHE A 405 4.38 -20.08 18.38
C PHE A 405 3.22 -20.61 17.50
N LYS A 406 2.25 -21.25 18.14
CA LYS A 406 1.03 -21.67 17.44
C LYS A 406 0.23 -20.51 16.87
N SER A 407 0.16 -19.39 17.58
CA SER A 407 -0.53 -18.19 17.11
C SER A 407 0.18 -17.58 15.91
N LEU A 408 1.50 -17.51 15.90
CA LEU A 408 2.29 -17.02 14.77
C LEU A 408 2.17 -17.93 13.54
N LEU A 409 2.19 -19.27 13.74
CA LEU A 409 2.00 -20.23 12.65
C LEU A 409 0.64 -20.08 11.93
N ILE A 410 -0.37 -19.58 12.61
CA ILE A 410 -1.70 -19.34 12.03
C ILE A 410 -1.84 -17.89 11.58
N GLY A 411 -1.37 -16.94 12.39
CA GLY A 411 -1.54 -15.51 12.17
C GLY A 411 -0.76 -14.99 10.97
N ILE A 412 0.48 -15.45 10.77
CA ILE A 412 1.30 -15.02 9.64
C ILE A 412 0.67 -15.42 8.29
N PRO A 413 0.31 -16.69 8.04
CA PRO A 413 -0.36 -17.06 6.79
C PRO A 413 -1.66 -16.29 6.55
N ILE A 414 -2.49 -16.09 7.58
CA ILE A 414 -3.72 -15.30 7.47
C ILE A 414 -3.39 -13.84 7.13
N GLY A 415 -2.38 -13.24 7.78
CA GLY A 415 -1.94 -11.88 7.51
C GLY A 415 -1.41 -11.70 6.08
N VAL A 416 -0.65 -12.68 5.58
CA VAL A 416 -0.17 -12.71 4.19
C VAL A 416 -1.34 -12.86 3.21
N LEU A 417 -2.32 -13.72 3.52
CA LEU A 417 -3.52 -13.85 2.70
C LEU A 417 -4.32 -12.54 2.64
N LEU A 418 -4.52 -11.88 3.78
CA LEU A 418 -5.21 -10.60 3.84
C LEU A 418 -4.44 -9.52 3.07
N SER A 419 -3.10 -9.48 3.17
CA SER A 419 -2.28 -8.54 2.39
C SER A 419 -2.38 -8.78 0.89
N TYR A 420 -2.51 -10.04 0.47
CA TYR A 420 -2.74 -10.39 -0.93
C TYR A 420 -4.13 -9.95 -1.44
N LEU A 421 -5.16 -10.04 -0.58
CA LEU A 421 -6.50 -9.52 -0.92
C LEU A 421 -6.49 -8.00 -1.07
N ILE A 422 -5.76 -7.31 -0.20
CA ILE A 422 -5.55 -5.85 -0.31
C ILE A 422 -4.81 -5.52 -1.62
N PHE A 423 -3.74 -6.25 -1.94
CA PHE A 423 -3.02 -6.09 -3.20
C PHE A 423 -3.96 -6.20 -4.42
N LYS A 424 -4.85 -7.18 -4.44
CA LYS A 424 -5.84 -7.30 -5.53
C LYS A 424 -6.76 -6.08 -5.66
N GLY A 425 -7.05 -5.38 -4.57
CA GLY A 425 -7.83 -4.15 -4.61
C GLY A 425 -7.07 -2.99 -5.26
N PHE A 426 -5.74 -2.94 -5.11
CA PHE A 426 -4.88 -1.93 -5.74
C PHE A 426 -4.57 -2.21 -7.20
N THR A 427 -4.44 -3.48 -7.62
CA THR A 427 -4.04 -3.86 -8.99
C THR A 427 -5.04 -3.42 -10.07
N ASN A 428 -6.26 -3.08 -9.71
CA ASN A 428 -7.23 -2.50 -10.66
C ASN A 428 -6.92 -1.03 -11.01
N GLN A 429 -5.95 -0.41 -10.35
CA GLN A 429 -5.65 1.02 -10.50
C GLN A 429 -4.17 1.30 -10.85
N VAL A 430 -3.25 0.45 -10.44
CA VAL A 430 -1.80 0.67 -10.61
C VAL A 430 -1.06 -0.64 -10.85
N LEU A 431 -0.11 -0.60 -11.78
CA LEU A 431 0.72 -1.73 -12.21
C LEU A 431 1.88 -2.00 -11.26
N PHE A 432 1.75 -2.95 -10.36
CA PHE A 432 2.88 -3.44 -9.59
C PHE A 432 2.71 -4.90 -9.18
N SER A 433 3.83 -5.59 -8.99
CA SER A 433 3.83 -7.00 -8.57
C SER A 433 3.66 -7.14 -7.07
N TYR A 434 2.91 -8.16 -6.62
CA TYR A 434 2.78 -8.47 -5.21
C TYR A 434 4.15 -8.74 -4.56
N LYS A 435 4.44 -8.01 -3.49
CA LYS A 435 5.63 -8.24 -2.66
C LYS A 435 5.19 -8.72 -1.28
N VAL A 436 5.69 -9.88 -0.86
CA VAL A 436 5.41 -10.41 0.49
C VAL A 436 5.85 -9.40 1.55
N PRO A 437 5.01 -9.07 2.55
CA PRO A 437 5.31 -8.05 3.57
C PRO A 437 6.32 -8.54 4.63
N PHE A 438 7.55 -8.87 4.21
CA PHE A 438 8.60 -9.39 5.11
C PHE A 438 8.88 -8.45 6.30
N LYS A 439 8.89 -7.13 6.07
CA LYS A 439 9.09 -6.14 7.15
C LYS A 439 8.00 -6.27 8.22
N GLY A 440 6.72 -6.34 7.82
CA GLY A 440 5.61 -6.52 8.74
C GLY A 440 5.67 -7.85 9.49
N ILE A 441 6.07 -8.94 8.82
CA ILE A 441 6.24 -10.26 9.44
C ILE A 441 7.35 -10.22 10.50
N ILE A 442 8.52 -9.68 10.17
CA ILE A 442 9.66 -9.61 11.11
C ILE A 442 9.31 -8.78 12.34
N VAL A 443 8.70 -7.60 12.14
CA VAL A 443 8.27 -6.72 13.24
C VAL A 443 7.24 -7.42 14.13
N SER A 444 6.24 -8.10 13.55
CA SER A 444 5.24 -8.82 14.34
C SER A 444 5.84 -9.94 15.18
N ILE A 445 6.78 -10.70 14.63
CA ILE A 445 7.52 -11.74 15.37
C ILE A 445 8.32 -11.11 16.51
N ALA A 446 9.07 -10.04 16.23
CA ALA A 446 9.91 -9.35 17.22
C ALA A 446 9.07 -8.80 18.39
N VAL A 447 7.96 -8.12 18.11
CA VAL A 447 7.05 -7.57 19.13
C VAL A 447 6.47 -8.68 19.99
N VAL A 448 5.98 -9.75 19.38
CA VAL A 448 5.40 -10.89 20.11
C VAL A 448 6.46 -11.59 20.97
N CYS A 449 7.70 -11.76 20.49
CA CYS A 449 8.81 -12.32 21.28
C CYS A 449 9.17 -11.42 22.47
N LEU A 450 9.24 -10.11 22.29
CA LEU A 450 9.50 -9.17 23.39
C LEU A 450 8.40 -9.24 24.45
N LEU A 451 7.14 -9.34 24.04
CA LEU A 451 6.01 -9.50 24.95
C LEU A 451 6.12 -10.79 25.78
N ILE A 452 6.55 -11.91 25.19
CA ILE A 452 6.78 -13.15 25.94
C ILE A 452 7.79 -12.94 27.06
N VAL A 453 8.93 -12.37 26.73
CA VAL A 453 10.02 -12.15 27.69
C VAL A 453 9.55 -11.23 28.84
N TRP A 454 8.88 -10.13 28.50
CA TRP A 454 8.36 -9.19 29.48
C TRP A 454 7.31 -9.82 30.41
N LEU A 455 6.33 -10.53 29.85
CA LEU A 455 5.27 -11.18 30.62
C LEU A 455 5.79 -12.32 31.50
N ASN A 456 6.76 -13.10 31.01
CA ASN A 456 7.37 -14.17 31.81
C ASN A 456 8.16 -13.60 33.00
N ASN A 457 8.92 -12.54 32.81
CA ASN A 457 9.61 -11.85 33.88
C ASN A 457 8.66 -11.33 34.96
N TYR A 458 7.52 -10.74 34.53
CA TYR A 458 6.49 -10.28 35.44
C TYR A 458 5.85 -11.43 36.22
N SER A 459 5.45 -12.51 35.52
CA SER A 459 4.78 -13.67 36.12
C SER A 459 5.67 -14.42 37.07
N SER A 460 6.92 -14.56 36.73
CA SER A 460 7.97 -15.21 37.55
C SER A 460 8.20 -14.47 38.88
N LYS A 461 8.31 -13.13 38.84
CA LYS A 461 8.40 -12.29 40.03
C LYS A 461 7.20 -12.45 40.97
N LYS A 462 5.98 -12.50 40.38
CA LYS A 462 4.74 -12.66 41.15
C LYS A 462 4.59 -14.05 41.77
N ALA A 463 4.99 -15.12 41.07
CA ALA A 463 4.91 -16.51 41.55
C ALA A 463 5.95 -16.83 42.64
N ASN A 464 7.08 -16.16 42.67
CA ASN A 464 8.13 -16.39 43.68
C ASN A 464 7.89 -15.61 45.00
N LYS A 465 6.94 -14.66 45.04
CA LYS A 465 6.60 -13.91 46.26
C LYS A 465 5.66 -14.66 47.21
N GLY A 466 5.07 -15.81 46.83
CA GLY A 466 4.16 -16.59 47.68
C GLY A 466 4.92 -17.61 48.54
N ASN A 467 4.62 -17.62 49.85
CA ASN A 467 5.16 -18.62 50.78
C ASN A 467 4.50 -19.99 50.50
N VAL A 468 5.30 -21.01 50.10
CA VAL A 468 4.83 -22.34 49.69
C VAL A 468 4.05 -23.04 50.81
N ILE A 469 4.52 -22.92 52.06
CA ILE A 469 3.92 -23.56 53.24
C ILE A 469 2.54 -22.95 53.53
N GLU A 470 2.42 -21.62 53.44
CA GLU A 470 1.18 -20.88 53.68
C GLU A 470 0.13 -21.18 52.62
N THR A 471 0.54 -21.37 51.36
CA THR A 471 -0.36 -21.71 50.23
C THR A 471 -0.93 -23.11 50.35
N ILE A 472 -0.22 -24.05 50.93
CA ILE A 472 -0.70 -25.43 51.19
C ILE A 472 -1.60 -25.47 52.45
N ARG A 473 -1.31 -24.64 53.45
CA ARG A 473 -2.03 -24.63 54.75
C ARG A 473 -3.36 -23.87 54.69
N ASN A 474 -3.46 -22.76 53.94
CA ASN A 474 -4.63 -21.88 53.92
C ASN A 474 -5.85 -22.42 53.12
N GLU A 475 -5.83 -23.66 52.63
CA GLU A 475 -6.98 -24.32 52.02
C GLU A 475 -7.66 -25.37 52.93
N ASN A 476 -7.30 -25.47 54.20
CA ASN A 476 -7.97 -26.33 55.17
C ASN A 476 -8.90 -25.59 56.14
N ILE A 477 -9.31 -24.34 55.80
CA ILE A 477 -10.34 -23.57 56.52
C ILE A 477 -11.49 -23.32 55.57
#